data_d3e7e194fe3677d991b44964eb0c9f18
#
_entry.id   d3e7e194fe3677d991b44964eb0c9f18
#
_cell.length_a   1.000
_cell.length_b   1.000
_cell.length_c   1.000
_cell.angle_alpha   90.00
_cell.angle_beta   90.00
_cell.angle_gamma   90.00
#
_symmetry.space_group_name_H-M   'P 1'
#
loop_
_entity.id
_entity.type
_entity.pdbx_description
1 polymer ?
#
loop_
_entity_poly.entity_id
_entity_poly.type
_entity_poly.pdbx_seq_one_letter_code
_entity_poly.pdbx_strand_id
1 'polypeptide(L)'
;MAENLQALMERIQKDAVDKAENDAAAIIAKAKEKAAEIVKAAEAEASAKLEKADKDAEAFTERSERTLEQAARDLLLSVGKNL
;
A
#
# COMPACT_ATOMS: atom_id res chain seq x y z
N MET A 1 52.04 33.89 -2.79
CA MET A 1 51.22 33.87 -1.54
C MET A 1 49.78 34.06 -1.78
N ALA A 2 49.34 35.07 -2.55
CA ALA A 2 47.94 35.29 -2.90
C ALA A 2 47.36 34.14 -3.72
N GLU A 3 48.13 33.54 -4.62
CA GLU A 3 47.73 32.42 -5.44
C GLU A 3 47.44 31.14 -4.62
N ASN A 4 48.21 30.89 -3.56
CA ASN A 4 47.99 29.77 -2.70
C ASN A 4 46.71 29.89 -1.85
N LEU A 5 46.40 31.11 -1.42
CA LEU A 5 45.18 31.38 -0.69
C LEU A 5 43.96 31.20 -1.58
N GLN A 6 44.05 31.73 -2.81
CA GLN A 6 42.98 31.63 -3.78
C GLN A 6 42.72 30.14 -4.17
N ALA A 7 43.78 29.38 -4.40
CA ALA A 7 43.69 27.97 -4.71
C ALA A 7 43.07 27.19 -3.55
N LEU A 8 43.42 27.55 -2.32
CA LEU A 8 42.81 26.94 -1.13
C LEU A 8 41.34 27.24 -1.03
N MET A 9 40.95 28.49 -1.25
CA MET A 9 39.54 28.91 -1.24
C MET A 9 38.72 28.19 -2.30
N GLU A 10 39.25 28.06 -3.51
CA GLU A 10 38.59 27.31 -4.60
C GLU A 10 38.43 25.87 -4.28
N ARG A 11 39.42 25.25 -3.65
CA ARG A 11 39.34 23.85 -3.20
C ARG A 11 38.30 23.66 -2.14
N ILE A 12 38.24 24.53 -1.13
CA ILE A 12 37.25 24.48 -0.07
C ILE A 12 35.84 24.62 -0.67
N GLN A 13 35.66 25.55 -1.60
CA GLN A 13 34.39 25.76 -2.26
C GLN A 13 33.98 24.52 -3.07
N LYS A 14 34.89 23.95 -3.84
CA LYS A 14 34.63 22.73 -4.61
C LYS A 14 34.26 21.56 -3.70
N ASP A 15 35.00 21.34 -2.61
CA ASP A 15 34.72 20.27 -1.68
C ASP A 15 33.34 20.46 -1.02
N ALA A 16 33.00 21.70 -0.68
CA ALA A 16 31.68 22.01 -0.11
C ALA A 16 30.55 21.74 -1.10
N VAL A 17 30.74 22.10 -2.37
CA VAL A 17 29.74 21.83 -3.42
C VAL A 17 29.61 20.33 -3.67
N ASP A 18 30.72 19.61 -3.78
CA ASP A 18 30.72 18.18 -4.00
C ASP A 18 30.01 17.45 -2.83
N LYS A 19 30.27 17.87 -1.59
CA LYS A 19 29.61 17.32 -0.42
C LYS A 19 28.11 17.59 -0.46
N ALA A 20 27.72 18.84 -0.79
CA ALA A 20 26.30 19.20 -0.88
C ALA A 20 25.57 18.39 -1.97
N GLU A 21 26.21 18.20 -3.12
CA GLU A 21 25.65 17.38 -4.19
C GLU A 21 25.50 15.91 -3.79
N ASN A 22 26.51 15.37 -3.11
CA ASN A 22 26.44 13.99 -2.61
C ASN A 22 25.37 13.82 -1.55
N ASP A 23 25.26 14.78 -0.62
CA ASP A 23 24.23 14.77 0.42
C ASP A 23 22.83 14.86 -0.21
N ALA A 24 22.66 15.74 -1.19
CA ALA A 24 21.41 15.90 -1.91
C ALA A 24 21.03 14.60 -2.65
N ALA A 25 21.98 13.99 -3.33
CA ALA A 25 21.75 12.72 -4.02
C ALA A 25 21.34 11.60 -3.07
N ALA A 26 21.99 11.55 -1.89
CA ALA A 26 21.64 10.56 -0.86
C ALA A 26 20.24 10.78 -0.32
N ILE A 27 19.86 12.03 -0.08
CA ILE A 27 18.51 12.39 0.39
C ILE A 27 17.47 11.98 -0.64
N ILE A 28 17.71 12.30 -1.91
CA ILE A 28 16.80 11.96 -3.00
C ILE A 28 16.67 10.43 -3.14
N ALA A 29 17.77 9.71 -3.07
CA ALA A 29 17.77 8.25 -3.15
C ALA A 29 16.95 7.62 -2.03
N LYS A 30 17.12 8.10 -0.79
CA LYS A 30 16.34 7.63 0.36
C LYS A 30 14.87 7.98 0.22
N ALA A 31 14.57 9.17 -0.28
CA ALA A 31 13.19 9.59 -0.48
C ALA A 31 12.48 8.73 -1.53
N LYS A 32 13.18 8.40 -2.62
CA LYS A 32 12.65 7.50 -3.67
C LYS A 32 12.43 6.09 -3.13
N GLU A 33 13.36 5.58 -2.36
CA GLU A 33 13.24 4.26 -1.73
C GLU A 33 12.03 4.21 -0.80
N LYS A 34 11.90 5.23 0.05
CA LYS A 34 10.77 5.33 0.97
C LYS A 34 9.44 5.46 0.23
N ALA A 35 9.39 6.25 -0.83
CA ALA A 35 8.21 6.39 -1.66
C ALA A 35 7.80 5.05 -2.29
N ALA A 36 8.78 4.30 -2.80
CA ALA A 36 8.54 2.98 -3.37
C ALA A 36 8.01 2.00 -2.32
N GLU A 37 8.53 2.04 -1.10
CA GLU A 37 8.05 1.21 0.01
C GLU A 37 6.60 1.56 0.37
N ILE A 38 6.29 2.85 0.44
CA ILE A 38 4.93 3.32 0.73
C ILE A 38 3.94 2.86 -0.33
N VAL A 39 4.29 2.99 -1.61
CA VAL A 39 3.45 2.55 -2.72
C VAL A 39 3.24 1.03 -2.67
N LYS A 40 4.31 0.28 -2.46
CA LYS A 40 4.24 -1.18 -2.35
C LYS A 40 3.35 -1.63 -1.20
N ALA A 41 3.48 -0.97 -0.05
CA ALA A 41 2.65 -1.27 1.11
C ALA A 41 1.18 -0.95 0.84
N ALA A 42 0.91 0.18 0.17
CA ALA A 42 -0.45 0.57 -0.20
C ALA A 42 -1.08 -0.42 -1.20
N GLU A 43 -0.31 -0.88 -2.17
CA GLU A 43 -0.78 -1.89 -3.13
C GLU A 43 -1.09 -3.22 -2.45
N ALA A 44 -0.24 -3.65 -1.52
CA ALA A 44 -0.47 -4.86 -0.75
C ALA A 44 -1.72 -4.75 0.13
N GLU A 45 -1.92 -3.61 0.76
CA GLU A 45 -3.10 -3.35 1.58
C GLU A 45 -4.37 -3.34 0.73
N ALA A 46 -4.33 -2.68 -0.42
CA ALA A 46 -5.45 -2.65 -1.35
C ALA A 46 -5.82 -4.05 -1.85
N SER A 47 -4.81 -4.84 -2.22
CA SER A 47 -5.01 -6.23 -2.65
C SER A 47 -5.63 -7.09 -1.54
N ALA A 48 -5.15 -6.94 -0.31
CA ALA A 48 -5.70 -7.67 0.83
C ALA A 48 -7.15 -7.28 1.12
N LYS A 49 -7.49 -6.01 1.00
CA LYS A 49 -8.87 -5.52 1.17
C LYS A 49 -9.80 -6.06 0.10
N LEU A 50 -9.36 -6.10 -1.15
CA LEU A 50 -10.15 -6.67 -2.25
C LEU A 50 -10.39 -8.16 -2.04
N GLU A 51 -9.36 -8.90 -1.65
CA GLU A 51 -9.47 -10.34 -1.37
C GLU A 51 -10.44 -10.60 -0.22
N LYS A 52 -10.35 -9.80 0.84
CA LYS A 52 -11.28 -9.90 1.96
C LYS A 52 -12.71 -9.60 1.54
N ALA A 53 -12.91 -8.55 0.74
CA ALA A 53 -14.24 -8.20 0.24
C ALA A 53 -14.84 -9.33 -0.61
N ASP A 54 -14.03 -9.97 -1.46
CA ASP A 54 -14.47 -11.11 -2.27
C ASP A 54 -14.89 -12.30 -1.40
N LYS A 55 -14.09 -12.62 -0.38
CA LYS A 55 -14.41 -13.69 0.56
C LYS A 55 -15.67 -13.39 1.37
N ASP A 56 -15.81 -12.15 1.82
CA ASP A 56 -16.99 -11.72 2.57
C ASP A 56 -18.25 -11.79 1.68
N ALA A 57 -18.13 -11.41 0.41
CA ALA A 57 -19.23 -11.50 -0.55
C ALA A 57 -19.64 -12.97 -0.81
N GLU A 58 -18.67 -13.88 -0.96
CA GLU A 58 -18.93 -15.30 -1.12
C GLU A 58 -19.62 -15.87 0.10
N ALA A 59 -19.13 -15.55 1.29
CA ALA A 59 -19.73 -16.02 2.55
C ALA A 59 -21.16 -15.48 2.71
N PHE A 60 -21.39 -14.24 2.34
CA PHE A 60 -22.72 -13.64 2.36
C PHE A 60 -23.67 -14.36 1.39
N THR A 61 -23.22 -14.65 0.19
CA THR A 61 -24.00 -15.37 -0.81
C THR A 61 -24.38 -16.76 -0.32
N GLU A 62 -23.41 -17.51 0.22
CA GLU A 62 -23.66 -18.86 0.75
C GLU A 62 -24.65 -18.86 1.91
N ARG A 63 -24.52 -17.91 2.84
CA ARG A 63 -25.45 -17.77 3.95
C ARG A 63 -26.85 -17.40 3.48
N SER A 64 -26.94 -16.51 2.50
CA SER A 64 -28.21 -16.10 1.94
C SER A 64 -28.91 -17.26 1.24
N GLU A 65 -28.18 -18.07 0.49
CA GLU A 65 -28.71 -19.27 -0.16
C GLU A 65 -29.24 -20.26 0.86
N ARG A 66 -28.49 -20.54 1.93
CA ARG A 66 -28.94 -21.42 3.01
C ARG A 66 -30.18 -20.90 3.72
N THR A 67 -30.22 -19.58 3.95
CA THR A 67 -31.38 -18.93 4.58
C THR A 67 -32.63 -19.07 3.70
N LEU A 68 -32.47 -18.84 2.40
CA LEU A 68 -33.57 -18.99 1.44
C LEU A 68 -34.05 -20.44 1.36
N GLU A 69 -33.13 -21.40 1.31
CA GLU A 69 -33.47 -22.82 1.30
C GLU A 69 -34.24 -23.22 2.57
N GLN A 70 -33.78 -22.75 3.72
CA GLN A 70 -34.44 -23.03 4.98
C GLN A 70 -35.84 -22.40 5.03
N ALA A 71 -35.98 -21.17 4.57
CA ALA A 71 -37.27 -20.49 4.51
C ALA A 71 -38.24 -21.21 3.56
N ALA A 72 -37.74 -21.70 2.43
CA ALA A 72 -38.55 -22.48 1.48
C ALA A 72 -39.02 -23.80 2.09
N ARG A 73 -38.14 -24.52 2.80
CA ARG A 73 -38.50 -25.76 3.50
C ARG A 73 -39.56 -25.52 4.57
N ASP A 74 -39.36 -24.46 5.36
CA ASP A 74 -40.29 -24.10 6.42
C ASP A 74 -41.67 -23.75 5.86
N LEU A 75 -41.70 -23.04 4.75
CA LEU A 75 -42.95 -22.68 4.05
C LEU A 75 -43.66 -23.93 3.53
N LEU A 76 -42.94 -24.83 2.87
CA LEU A 76 -43.48 -26.08 2.36
C LEU A 76 -44.05 -26.96 3.47
N LEU A 77 -43.34 -27.09 4.59
CA LEU A 77 -43.77 -27.83 5.74
C LEU A 77 -45.04 -27.23 6.37
N SER A 78 -45.08 -25.89 6.45
CA SER A 78 -46.23 -25.18 6.98
C SER A 78 -47.47 -25.37 6.11
N VAL A 79 -47.33 -25.27 4.79
CA VAL A 79 -48.42 -25.55 3.85
C VAL A 79 -48.89 -26.97 3.95
N GLY A 80 -47.95 -27.94 4.02
CA GLY A 80 -48.24 -29.35 4.15
C GLY A 80 -49.05 -29.67 5.41
N LYS A 81 -48.73 -29.01 6.53
CA LYS A 81 -49.45 -29.23 7.83
C LYS A 81 -50.88 -28.66 7.78
N ASN A 82 -51.15 -27.67 6.99
CA ASN A 82 -52.43 -27.02 6.91
C ASN A 82 -53.36 -27.66 5.87
N LEU A 83 -52.84 -28.57 5.09
CA LEU A 83 -53.62 -29.38 4.18
C LEU A 83 -54.18 -30.62 4.83
#